data_97ebe5524338ab8595274112015853ce
#
_entry.id   97ebe5524338ab8595274112015853ce
#
_cell.length_a   1.000
_cell.length_b   1.000
_cell.length_c   1.000
_cell.angle_alpha   90.00
_cell.angle_beta   90.00
_cell.angle_gamma   90.00
#
_symmetry.space_group_name_H-M   'P 1'
#
loop_
_entity.id
_entity.type
_entity.pdbx_description
1 polymer ?
#
loop_
_entity_poly.entity_id
_entity_poly.type
_entity_poly.pdbx_seq_one_letter_code
_entity_poly.pdbx_strand_id
1 'polypeptide(L)'
;VECRAIMIALMVSALGQALPDELVGDLKGGANHVYVSGPQITYEQGKADIFLLYEYPAGGTGATRKTDGNHAVRAYPEGDFNAVQSIEIAEMQCPVRIEQYSLRESSCGDGEFRGGCGMRRDIRILSDVASLSVLADHAIIPPFGVAGGYSGESNRFVVIREGKTIQPSPIPGKVGNFELWKDDIVRIESSGGGGYGDPLLRNPDRVFDDLLLGYISSERALQIYGLVLHADNEKINIEATNKQREDLRALRLNLPVKFKNDDDFDGTRRRIELSKRIADRLGVSEGDLIELSKSTSAAALRAWVYVGNSDDGLSLGPTGFSALGIDPGDPVEIRALSAT
;
A
#
# COMPACT_ATOMS: atom_id res chain seq x y z
N VAL A 1 10.28 -7.87 -15.48
CA VAL A 1 8.99 -8.25 -14.86
C VAL A 1 8.40 -7.03 -14.18
N GLU A 2 9.14 -6.34 -13.30
CA GLU A 2 8.67 -5.17 -12.53
C GLU A 2 8.14 -4.06 -13.45
N CYS A 3 8.90 -3.62 -14.44
CA CYS A 3 8.49 -2.56 -15.37
C CYS A 3 7.18 -2.90 -16.10
N ARG A 4 6.92 -4.17 -16.40
CA ARG A 4 5.69 -4.59 -17.10
C ARG A 4 4.43 -4.35 -16.23
N ALA A 5 4.50 -4.67 -14.96
CA ALA A 5 3.38 -4.46 -14.03
C ALA A 5 3.05 -2.97 -13.88
N ILE A 6 4.08 -2.14 -13.71
CA ILE A 6 3.92 -0.68 -13.65
C ILE A 6 3.35 -0.12 -14.95
N MET A 7 3.83 -0.58 -16.11
CA MET A 7 3.29 -0.14 -17.41
C MET A 7 1.81 -0.48 -17.56
N ILE A 8 1.37 -1.65 -17.11
CA ILE A 8 -0.03 -2.04 -17.13
C ILE A 8 -0.85 -1.14 -16.19
N ALA A 9 -0.39 -0.90 -14.97
CA ALA A 9 -1.06 -0.01 -14.04
C ALA A 9 -1.20 1.42 -14.61
N LEU A 10 -0.15 1.94 -15.26
CA LEU A 10 -0.18 3.24 -15.95
C LEU A 10 -1.18 3.26 -17.12
N MET A 11 -1.22 2.19 -17.94
CA MET A 11 -2.17 2.09 -19.05
C MET A 11 -3.62 2.04 -18.54
N VAL A 12 -3.89 1.24 -17.49
CA VAL A 12 -5.22 1.13 -16.88
C VAL A 12 -5.65 2.49 -16.30
N SER A 13 -4.76 3.19 -15.62
CA SER A 13 -5.03 4.52 -15.07
C SER A 13 -5.31 5.56 -16.17
N ALA A 14 -4.52 5.55 -17.24
CA ALA A 14 -4.70 6.47 -18.36
C ALA A 14 -6.02 6.21 -19.11
N LEU A 15 -6.36 4.95 -19.36
CA LEU A 15 -7.61 4.55 -19.98
C LEU A 15 -8.82 4.81 -19.10
N GLY A 16 -8.65 4.75 -17.78
CA GLY A 16 -9.69 5.03 -16.81
C GLY A 16 -10.28 6.43 -16.91
N GLN A 17 -9.53 7.42 -17.42
CA GLN A 17 -10.07 8.76 -17.70
C GLN A 17 -11.10 8.74 -18.83
N ALA A 18 -10.93 7.87 -19.80
CA ALA A 18 -11.87 7.69 -20.92
C ALA A 18 -12.97 6.66 -20.61
N LEU A 19 -12.74 5.76 -19.67
CA LEU A 19 -13.63 4.66 -19.31
C LEU A 19 -13.87 4.64 -17.78
N PRO A 20 -14.55 5.63 -17.21
CA PRO A 20 -14.70 5.79 -15.76
C PRO A 20 -15.46 4.63 -15.10
N ASP A 21 -16.28 3.90 -15.83
CA ASP A 21 -17.00 2.74 -15.30
C ASP A 21 -16.13 1.48 -15.18
N GLU A 22 -14.98 1.45 -15.85
CA GLU A 22 -14.03 0.34 -15.87
C GLU A 22 -12.78 0.61 -15.02
N LEU A 23 -12.84 1.63 -14.15
CA LEU A 23 -11.77 1.95 -13.22
C LEU A 23 -11.48 0.78 -12.27
N VAL A 24 -10.20 0.52 -12.07
CA VAL A 24 -9.70 -0.49 -11.13
C VAL A 24 -8.62 0.12 -10.26
N GLY A 25 -8.69 -0.09 -8.96
CA GLY A 25 -7.64 0.29 -8.04
C GLY A 25 -6.31 -0.39 -8.41
N ASP A 26 -5.21 0.23 -8.05
CA ASP A 26 -3.89 -0.32 -8.35
C ASP A 26 -3.64 -1.63 -7.59
N LEU A 27 -2.81 -2.48 -8.16
CA LEU A 27 -2.44 -3.77 -7.56
C LEU A 27 -1.09 -3.63 -6.82
N LYS A 28 -0.68 -4.67 -6.13
CA LYS A 28 0.55 -4.71 -5.32
C LYS A 28 1.85 -4.31 -6.04
N GLY A 29 1.81 -4.00 -7.31
CA GLY A 29 2.98 -3.74 -8.14
C GLY A 29 3.52 -5.00 -8.81
N GLY A 30 4.84 -5.07 -8.97
CA GLY A 30 5.54 -6.17 -9.63
C GLY A 30 5.63 -7.46 -8.80
N ALA A 31 6.55 -8.33 -9.20
CA ALA A 31 6.73 -9.63 -8.56
C ALA A 31 7.31 -9.53 -7.14
N ASN A 32 8.01 -8.44 -6.82
CA ASN A 32 8.65 -8.24 -5.52
C ASN A 32 9.64 -9.38 -5.21
N HIS A 33 10.72 -9.46 -5.96
CA HIS A 33 11.72 -10.50 -5.81
C HIS A 33 12.43 -10.41 -4.46
N VAL A 34 12.43 -11.50 -3.69
CA VAL A 34 13.16 -11.63 -2.44
C VAL A 34 14.05 -12.85 -2.51
N TYR A 35 15.34 -12.66 -2.30
CA TYR A 35 16.35 -13.70 -2.32
C TYR A 35 17.01 -13.79 -0.94
N VAL A 36 17.00 -14.99 -0.35
CA VAL A 36 17.81 -15.31 0.83
C VAL A 36 18.74 -16.44 0.43
N SER A 37 20.04 -16.22 0.52
CA SER A 37 21.05 -17.20 0.10
C SER A 37 22.19 -17.26 1.10
N GLY A 38 22.86 -18.38 1.16
CA GLY A 38 24.01 -18.58 2.03
C GLY A 38 24.62 -19.95 1.91
N PRO A 39 25.71 -20.23 2.67
CA PRO A 39 26.34 -21.53 2.66
C PRO A 39 25.42 -22.57 3.30
N GLN A 40 25.39 -23.76 2.71
CA GLN A 40 24.69 -24.92 3.21
C GLN A 40 25.66 -26.11 3.23
N ILE A 41 25.73 -26.84 4.35
CA ILE A 41 26.53 -28.09 4.43
C ILE A 41 25.61 -29.23 4.03
N THR A 42 25.87 -29.85 2.88
CA THR A 42 25.19 -31.08 2.49
C THR A 42 25.91 -32.30 3.07
N TYR A 43 25.20 -33.12 3.81
CA TYR A 43 25.78 -34.29 4.51
C TYR A 43 26.36 -35.37 3.58
N GLU A 44 25.94 -35.41 2.31
CA GLU A 44 26.34 -36.48 1.38
C GLU A 44 27.75 -36.35 0.76
N GLN A 45 28.35 -35.17 0.77
CA GLN A 45 29.63 -34.95 0.06
C GLN A 45 30.68 -34.11 0.80
N GLY A 46 30.40 -33.56 1.95
CA GLY A 46 31.33 -32.68 2.68
C GLY A 46 31.70 -31.40 1.91
N LYS A 47 30.94 -31.06 0.84
CA LYS A 47 31.10 -29.83 0.08
C LYS A 47 30.16 -28.77 0.63
N ALA A 48 30.69 -27.56 0.81
CA ALA A 48 29.87 -26.42 1.05
C ALA A 48 29.07 -26.14 -0.24
N ASP A 49 27.77 -26.29 -0.17
CA ASP A 49 26.82 -25.91 -1.21
C ASP A 49 26.20 -24.56 -0.85
N ILE A 50 25.47 -23.97 -1.76
CA ILE A 50 24.77 -22.70 -1.55
C ILE A 50 23.27 -22.99 -1.59
N PHE A 51 22.55 -22.60 -0.53
CA PHE A 51 21.10 -22.56 -0.62
C PHE A 51 20.64 -21.24 -1.22
N LEU A 52 19.52 -21.28 -1.90
CA LEU A 52 18.82 -20.12 -2.42
C LEU A 52 17.32 -20.29 -2.16
N LEU A 53 16.80 -19.52 -1.23
CA LEU A 53 15.36 -19.32 -1.09
C LEU A 53 14.95 -18.12 -1.94
N TYR A 54 14.10 -18.35 -2.93
CA TYR A 54 13.59 -17.32 -3.82
C TYR A 54 12.08 -17.19 -3.66
N GLU A 55 11.65 -16.03 -3.17
CA GLU A 55 10.27 -15.75 -2.87
C GLU A 55 9.70 -14.67 -3.80
N TYR A 56 8.45 -14.90 -4.20
CA TYR A 56 7.59 -13.92 -4.86
C TYR A 56 6.41 -13.62 -3.94
N PRO A 57 6.50 -12.64 -3.04
CA PRO A 57 5.41 -12.37 -2.11
C PRO A 57 4.14 -11.98 -2.85
N ALA A 58 3.06 -12.68 -2.56
CA ALA A 58 1.72 -12.34 -3.03
C ALA A 58 1.25 -11.02 -2.39
N GLY A 59 0.32 -10.32 -3.01
CA GLY A 59 -0.23 -9.06 -2.48
C GLY A 59 -1.68 -8.84 -2.91
N GLY A 60 -2.24 -7.69 -2.56
CA GLY A 60 -3.61 -7.37 -2.87
C GLY A 60 -3.82 -6.97 -4.33
N THR A 61 -4.97 -7.31 -4.91
CA THR A 61 -5.44 -6.69 -6.15
C THR A 61 -6.27 -5.46 -5.85
N GLY A 62 -6.35 -4.52 -6.79
CA GLY A 62 -7.23 -3.38 -6.67
C GLY A 62 -8.71 -3.78 -6.69
N ALA A 63 -9.53 -2.93 -6.10
CA ALA A 63 -10.98 -3.03 -6.15
C ALA A 63 -11.55 -2.49 -7.48
N THR A 64 -12.73 -2.93 -7.83
CA THR A 64 -13.51 -2.45 -8.97
C THR A 64 -14.79 -1.78 -8.48
N ARG A 65 -15.57 -1.19 -9.39
CA ARG A 65 -16.91 -0.64 -9.10
C ARG A 65 -17.89 -1.68 -8.55
N LYS A 66 -17.62 -2.97 -8.71
CA LYS A 66 -18.57 -4.05 -8.40
C LYS A 66 -18.06 -5.02 -7.34
N THR A 67 -16.75 -5.08 -7.15
CA THR A 67 -16.13 -6.12 -6.32
C THR A 67 -14.98 -5.59 -5.51
N ASP A 68 -14.81 -6.13 -4.32
CA ASP A 68 -13.59 -6.00 -3.55
C ASP A 68 -12.40 -6.64 -4.27
N GLY A 69 -11.20 -6.17 -3.99
CA GLY A 69 -9.96 -6.80 -4.45
C GLY A 69 -9.69 -8.13 -3.75
N ASN A 70 -9.00 -9.01 -4.45
CA ASN A 70 -8.61 -10.32 -3.94
C ASN A 70 -7.36 -10.22 -3.06
N HIS A 71 -7.34 -10.98 -1.96
CA HIS A 71 -6.22 -11.03 -1.03
C HIS A 71 -5.08 -11.90 -1.54
N ALA A 72 -3.85 -11.51 -1.24
CA ALA A 72 -2.64 -12.30 -1.41
C ALA A 72 -2.55 -13.00 -2.78
N VAL A 73 -2.83 -12.28 -3.85
CA VAL A 73 -2.70 -12.74 -5.24
C VAL A 73 -1.31 -12.40 -5.75
N ARG A 74 -0.71 -13.29 -6.52
CA ARG A 74 0.50 -12.96 -7.27
C ARG A 74 0.17 -12.01 -8.43
N ALA A 75 1.21 -11.45 -9.05
CA ALA A 75 1.02 -10.42 -10.04
C ALA A 75 0.15 -10.88 -11.22
N TYR A 76 -1.04 -10.32 -11.33
CA TYR A 76 -1.98 -10.61 -12.41
C TYR A 76 -1.37 -10.51 -13.84
N PRO A 77 -0.46 -9.53 -14.13
CA PRO A 77 0.14 -9.40 -15.46
C PRO A 77 1.07 -10.56 -15.83
N GLU A 78 1.44 -11.40 -14.90
CA GLU A 78 2.37 -12.49 -15.12
C GLU A 78 1.67 -13.79 -15.52
N GLY A 79 0.34 -13.80 -15.54
CA GLY A 79 -0.46 -15.00 -15.82
C GLY A 79 -0.22 -16.07 -14.78
N ASP A 80 0.01 -15.66 -13.54
CA ASP A 80 0.61 -16.49 -12.54
C ASP A 80 -0.40 -17.32 -11.79
N PHE A 81 -0.46 -18.58 -12.12
CA PHE A 81 -1.18 -19.62 -11.39
C PHE A 81 -0.30 -20.33 -10.36
N ASN A 82 0.97 -19.90 -10.20
CA ASN A 82 1.90 -20.55 -9.30
C ASN A 82 1.60 -20.15 -7.86
N ALA A 83 1.47 -21.14 -6.99
CA ALA A 83 1.38 -20.94 -5.57
C ALA A 83 2.70 -20.41 -5.00
N VAL A 84 2.63 -19.68 -3.89
CA VAL A 84 3.81 -19.41 -3.04
C VAL A 84 4.37 -20.77 -2.60
N GLN A 85 5.70 -20.90 -2.54
CA GLN A 85 6.34 -22.14 -2.10
C GLN A 85 5.82 -22.55 -0.72
N SER A 86 5.47 -23.82 -0.56
CA SER A 86 4.99 -24.33 0.73
C SER A 86 6.06 -24.17 1.82
N ILE A 87 5.60 -23.97 3.04
CA ILE A 87 6.48 -23.80 4.21
C ILE A 87 7.39 -25.02 4.35
N GLU A 88 6.82 -26.21 4.25
CA GLU A 88 7.51 -27.49 4.44
C GLU A 88 8.63 -27.69 3.42
N ILE A 89 8.38 -27.34 2.16
CA ILE A 89 9.40 -27.46 1.11
C ILE A 89 10.50 -26.40 1.33
N ALA A 90 10.17 -25.18 1.69
CA ALA A 90 11.15 -24.13 1.95
C ALA A 90 12.08 -24.53 3.12
N GLU A 91 11.51 -25.02 4.24
CA GLU A 91 12.24 -25.43 5.42
C GLU A 91 13.06 -26.73 5.19
N MET A 92 12.59 -27.62 4.33
CA MET A 92 13.31 -28.83 3.98
C MET A 92 14.52 -28.55 3.06
N GLN A 93 14.41 -27.55 2.18
CA GLN A 93 15.45 -27.25 1.18
C GLN A 93 16.46 -26.20 1.64
N CYS A 94 16.07 -25.30 2.54
CA CYS A 94 16.89 -24.18 2.98
C CYS A 94 17.00 -24.17 4.51
N PRO A 95 18.14 -23.73 5.09
CA PRO A 95 18.29 -23.58 6.53
C PRO A 95 17.54 -22.33 7.04
N VAL A 96 16.22 -22.38 6.95
CA VAL A 96 15.30 -21.33 7.40
C VAL A 96 14.15 -21.94 8.17
N ARG A 97 13.41 -21.10 8.90
CA ARG A 97 12.13 -21.44 9.52
C ARG A 97 11.12 -20.34 9.28
N ILE A 98 9.93 -20.69 8.84
CA ILE A 98 8.85 -19.76 8.62
C ILE A 98 8.06 -19.57 9.92
N GLU A 99 8.29 -18.45 10.59
CA GLU A 99 7.65 -18.14 11.88
C GLU A 99 6.20 -17.67 11.72
N GLN A 100 5.89 -17.01 10.59
CA GLN A 100 4.56 -16.51 10.30
C GLN A 100 4.30 -16.49 8.79
N TYR A 101 3.08 -16.85 8.42
CA TYR A 101 2.52 -16.64 7.08
C TYR A 101 1.02 -16.35 7.22
N SER A 102 0.65 -15.10 6.99
CA SER A 102 -0.72 -14.61 7.20
C SER A 102 -1.07 -13.50 6.22
N LEU A 103 -2.34 -13.15 6.12
CA LEU A 103 -2.72 -11.87 5.54
C LEU A 103 -2.17 -10.73 6.42
N ARG A 104 -1.80 -9.62 5.76
CA ARG A 104 -1.39 -8.40 6.44
C ARG A 104 -2.64 -7.56 6.72
N GLU A 105 -3.04 -7.52 7.98
CA GLU A 105 -4.18 -6.74 8.46
C GLU A 105 -4.03 -5.27 8.05
N SER A 106 -5.13 -4.63 7.68
CA SER A 106 -5.21 -3.21 7.31
C SER A 106 -4.29 -2.77 6.18
N SER A 107 -3.80 -3.70 5.36
CA SER A 107 -2.95 -3.36 4.22
C SER A 107 -3.72 -3.02 2.94
N CYS A 108 -5.00 -3.37 2.87
CA CYS A 108 -5.87 -3.06 1.74
C CYS A 108 -6.21 -1.56 1.69
N GLY A 109 -6.35 -1.02 0.50
CA GLY A 109 -6.91 0.32 0.29
C GLY A 109 -8.39 0.35 0.60
N ASP A 110 -8.82 1.35 1.39
CA ASP A 110 -10.21 1.47 1.81
C ASP A 110 -11.07 2.07 0.69
N GLY A 111 -12.34 1.70 0.66
CA GLY A 111 -13.30 2.17 -0.34
C GLY A 111 -14.68 1.64 -0.08
N GLU A 112 -15.65 2.07 -0.88
CA GLU A 112 -16.96 1.40 -0.98
C GLU A 112 -16.75 -0.08 -1.30
N PHE A 113 -15.78 -0.35 -2.21
CA PHE A 113 -15.17 -1.64 -2.41
C PHE A 113 -13.70 -1.54 -2.00
N ARG A 114 -13.27 -2.35 -1.03
CA ARG A 114 -11.88 -2.34 -0.57
C ARG A 114 -10.97 -3.10 -1.50
N GLY A 115 -9.71 -2.69 -1.56
CA GLY A 115 -8.65 -3.49 -2.17
C GLY A 115 -8.43 -4.82 -1.46
N GLY A 116 -7.68 -5.71 -2.06
CA GLY A 116 -7.24 -6.95 -1.42
C GLY A 116 -6.12 -6.67 -0.41
N CYS A 117 -6.04 -7.47 0.64
CA CYS A 117 -4.93 -7.41 1.59
C CYS A 117 -3.66 -8.04 1.01
N GLY A 118 -2.52 -7.49 1.37
CA GLY A 118 -1.23 -8.11 1.19
C GLY A 118 -1.01 -9.29 2.14
N MET A 119 0.19 -9.82 2.13
CA MET A 119 0.61 -10.89 3.04
C MET A 119 1.76 -10.44 3.94
N ARG A 120 1.93 -11.13 5.06
CA ARG A 120 3.11 -11.09 5.90
C ARG A 120 3.74 -12.47 5.96
N ARG A 121 5.07 -12.51 5.75
CA ARG A 121 5.88 -13.71 5.92
C ARG A 121 7.13 -13.36 6.72
N ASP A 122 7.32 -14.02 7.85
CA ASP A 122 8.49 -13.89 8.71
C ASP A 122 9.35 -15.13 8.54
N ILE A 123 10.60 -14.97 8.10
CA ILE A 123 11.56 -16.03 7.78
C ILE A 123 12.74 -15.91 8.74
N ARG A 124 12.86 -16.86 9.67
CA ARG A 124 14.03 -16.96 10.57
C ARG A 124 15.18 -17.67 9.86
N ILE A 125 16.38 -17.11 9.98
CA ILE A 125 17.62 -17.66 9.45
C ILE A 125 18.20 -18.67 10.45
N LEU A 126 18.50 -19.87 9.98
CA LEU A 126 19.09 -20.95 10.80
C LEU A 126 20.57 -21.18 10.49
N SER A 127 21.07 -20.72 9.34
CA SER A 127 22.50 -20.72 9.00
C SER A 127 23.25 -19.65 9.79
N ASP A 128 24.55 -19.86 10.06
CA ASP A 128 25.36 -18.89 10.79
C ASP A 128 25.47 -17.56 10.05
N VAL A 129 25.49 -17.58 8.72
CA VAL A 129 25.48 -16.39 7.85
C VAL A 129 24.65 -16.65 6.61
N ALA A 130 23.94 -15.59 6.16
CA ALA A 130 23.20 -15.57 4.91
C ALA A 130 23.22 -14.14 4.31
N SER A 131 22.63 -13.97 3.16
CA SER A 131 22.51 -12.69 2.47
C SER A 131 21.07 -12.46 2.03
N LEU A 132 20.56 -11.24 2.21
CA LEU A 132 19.27 -10.79 1.71
C LEU A 132 19.45 -9.85 0.53
N SER A 133 18.75 -10.14 -0.57
CA SER A 133 18.56 -9.19 -1.65
C SER A 133 17.07 -9.02 -1.97
N VAL A 134 16.62 -7.79 -2.21
CA VAL A 134 15.23 -7.46 -2.53
C VAL A 134 15.19 -6.53 -3.72
N LEU A 135 14.28 -6.82 -4.65
CA LEU A 135 13.91 -5.94 -5.74
C LEU A 135 12.38 -5.83 -5.76
N ALA A 136 11.86 -4.74 -5.25
CA ALA A 136 10.42 -4.51 -5.11
C ALA A 136 10.04 -3.09 -5.51
N ASP A 137 8.81 -2.94 -5.99
CA ASP A 137 8.13 -1.68 -6.25
C ASP A 137 7.18 -1.33 -5.10
N HIS A 138 6.49 -0.20 -5.20
CA HIS A 138 5.52 0.27 -4.19
C HIS A 138 6.02 0.20 -2.73
N ALA A 139 7.32 0.38 -2.52
CA ALA A 139 7.89 0.45 -1.18
C ALA A 139 7.94 1.89 -0.63
N ILE A 140 7.71 2.89 -1.48
CA ILE A 140 7.64 4.31 -1.13
C ILE A 140 6.27 4.88 -1.51
N ILE A 141 5.86 4.69 -2.77
CA ILE A 141 4.56 5.12 -3.28
C ILE A 141 3.64 3.91 -3.27
N PRO A 142 2.60 3.89 -2.42
CA PRO A 142 1.69 2.75 -2.30
C PRO A 142 0.80 2.59 -3.54
N PRO A 143 0.17 1.42 -3.74
CA PRO A 143 -0.85 1.22 -4.74
C PRO A 143 -2.00 2.21 -4.56
N PHE A 144 -2.40 2.89 -5.64
CA PHE A 144 -3.41 3.95 -5.58
C PHE A 144 -4.84 3.40 -5.55
N GLY A 145 -5.72 4.15 -4.86
CA GLY A 145 -7.17 4.00 -5.00
C GLY A 145 -7.74 4.82 -6.16
N VAL A 146 -8.96 4.54 -6.54
CA VAL A 146 -9.69 5.19 -7.64
C VAL A 146 -11.07 5.63 -7.21
N ALA A 147 -11.66 6.59 -7.92
CA ALA A 147 -13.01 7.12 -7.66
C ALA A 147 -13.22 7.57 -6.19
N GLY A 148 -12.20 8.12 -5.55
CA GLY A 148 -12.24 8.52 -4.14
C GLY A 148 -11.81 7.44 -3.14
N GLY A 149 -11.51 6.22 -3.61
CA GLY A 149 -10.94 5.16 -2.79
C GLY A 149 -9.53 5.50 -2.28
N TYR A 150 -9.11 4.85 -1.21
CA TYR A 150 -7.82 5.08 -0.56
C TYR A 150 -6.76 4.15 -1.13
N SER A 151 -5.51 4.59 -1.01
CA SER A 151 -4.35 3.75 -1.32
C SER A 151 -4.24 2.55 -0.39
N GLY A 152 -3.68 1.45 -0.91
CA GLY A 152 -3.24 0.35 -0.04
C GLY A 152 -1.96 0.72 0.70
N GLU A 153 -1.51 -0.15 1.61
CA GLU A 153 -0.23 0.01 2.29
C GLU A 153 0.93 -0.33 1.35
N SER A 154 2.08 0.30 1.58
CA SER A 154 3.31 0.03 0.84
C SER A 154 3.91 -1.34 1.13
N ASN A 155 4.72 -1.87 0.22
CA ASN A 155 5.60 -3.00 0.49
C ASN A 155 6.65 -2.61 1.54
N ARG A 156 6.91 -3.52 2.48
CA ARG A 156 7.91 -3.33 3.53
C ARG A 156 8.76 -4.58 3.71
N PHE A 157 10.07 -4.38 3.71
CA PHE A 157 11.07 -5.45 3.89
C PHE A 157 12.04 -5.02 4.97
N VAL A 158 12.01 -5.70 6.10
CA VAL A 158 12.87 -5.37 7.25
C VAL A 158 13.52 -6.62 7.82
N VAL A 159 14.60 -6.43 8.55
CA VAL A 159 15.27 -7.47 9.31
C VAL A 159 15.05 -7.20 10.79
N ILE A 160 14.66 -8.23 11.53
CA ILE A 160 14.55 -8.16 12.99
C ILE A 160 15.76 -8.93 13.57
N ARG A 161 16.63 -8.21 14.25
CA ARG A 161 17.83 -8.71 14.89
C ARG A 161 17.81 -8.35 16.37
N GLU A 162 17.87 -9.34 17.25
CA GLU A 162 17.80 -9.12 18.70
C GLU A 162 16.61 -8.25 19.15
N GLY A 163 15.45 -8.45 18.53
CA GLY A 163 14.23 -7.70 18.80
C GLY A 163 14.18 -6.28 18.22
N LYS A 164 15.24 -5.81 17.53
CA LYS A 164 15.29 -4.50 16.88
C LYS A 164 14.99 -4.63 15.40
N THR A 165 14.16 -3.73 14.89
CA THR A 165 13.86 -3.62 13.45
C THR A 165 14.98 -2.84 12.76
N ILE A 166 15.55 -3.43 11.73
CA ILE A 166 16.62 -2.86 10.89
C ILE A 166 16.05 -2.66 9.49
N GLN A 167 16.24 -1.46 8.94
CA GLN A 167 16.01 -1.18 7.54
C GLN A 167 17.25 -1.60 6.74
N PRO A 168 17.16 -2.64 5.87
CA PRO A 168 18.35 -3.22 5.24
C PRO A 168 18.97 -2.36 4.12
N SER A 169 18.27 -1.30 3.70
CA SER A 169 18.75 -0.36 2.68
C SER A 169 18.16 1.03 2.92
N PRO A 170 18.88 2.12 2.61
CA PRO A 170 18.34 3.47 2.64
C PRO A 170 17.24 3.70 1.57
N ILE A 171 17.18 2.84 0.55
CA ILE A 171 16.13 2.87 -0.48
C ILE A 171 15.20 1.69 -0.21
N PRO A 172 13.98 1.92 0.31
CA PRO A 172 13.02 0.85 0.58
C PRO A 172 12.77 -0.02 -0.66
N GLY A 173 12.73 -1.34 -0.46
CA GLY A 173 12.50 -2.29 -1.55
C GLY A 173 13.67 -2.52 -2.51
N LYS A 174 14.82 -1.89 -2.30
CA LYS A 174 16.04 -2.06 -3.10
C LYS A 174 17.19 -2.47 -2.18
N VAL A 175 17.36 -3.75 -1.96
CA VAL A 175 18.38 -4.32 -1.06
C VAL A 175 19.34 -5.18 -1.87
N GLY A 176 20.63 -4.93 -1.73
CA GLY A 176 21.68 -5.72 -2.37
C GLY A 176 22.60 -6.32 -1.32
N ASN A 177 22.61 -7.65 -1.20
CA ASN A 177 23.53 -8.43 -0.36
C ASN A 177 23.64 -7.94 1.10
N PHE A 178 22.50 -7.66 1.73
CA PHE A 178 22.49 -7.34 3.16
C PHE A 178 22.83 -8.60 3.98
N GLU A 179 23.82 -8.49 4.85
CA GLU A 179 24.29 -9.60 5.66
C GLU A 179 23.28 -10.00 6.75
N LEU A 180 22.90 -11.26 6.75
CA LEU A 180 22.03 -11.89 7.73
C LEU A 180 22.84 -12.82 8.63
N TRP A 181 22.48 -12.85 9.90
CA TRP A 181 23.08 -13.73 10.91
C TRP A 181 22.04 -14.74 11.40
N LYS A 182 22.52 -15.77 12.04
CA LYS A 182 21.66 -16.78 12.69
C LYS A 182 20.67 -16.09 13.63
N ASP A 183 19.43 -16.57 13.62
CA ASP A 183 18.28 -16.05 14.36
C ASP A 183 17.75 -14.70 13.89
N ASP A 184 18.32 -14.04 12.88
CA ASP A 184 17.66 -12.91 12.23
C ASP A 184 16.33 -13.35 11.62
N ILE A 185 15.33 -12.47 11.65
CA ILE A 185 14.06 -12.68 10.99
C ILE A 185 13.93 -11.69 9.84
N VAL A 186 13.87 -12.21 8.62
CA VAL A 186 13.47 -11.40 7.45
C VAL A 186 11.96 -11.31 7.45
N ARG A 187 11.44 -10.10 7.64
CA ARG A 187 10.01 -9.83 7.55
C ARG A 187 9.67 -9.25 6.20
N ILE A 188 8.77 -9.90 5.52
CA ILE A 188 8.20 -9.51 4.23
C ILE A 188 6.75 -9.11 4.49
N GLU A 189 6.42 -7.85 4.23
CA GLU A 189 5.06 -7.32 4.30
C GLU A 189 4.73 -6.74 2.92
N SER A 190 3.92 -7.48 2.15
CA SER A 190 3.55 -7.02 0.81
C SER A 190 2.42 -6.00 0.86
N SER A 191 2.32 -5.19 -0.19
CA SER A 191 1.27 -4.18 -0.33
C SER A 191 -0.12 -4.80 -0.53
N GLY A 192 -1.12 -4.11 -0.05
CA GLY A 192 -2.51 -4.34 -0.47
C GLY A 192 -2.78 -3.68 -1.82
N GLY A 193 -3.95 -3.94 -2.39
CA GLY A 193 -4.44 -3.23 -3.57
C GLY A 193 -5.18 -1.94 -3.19
N GLY A 194 -5.33 -1.02 -4.14
CA GLY A 194 -6.09 0.22 -3.96
C GLY A 194 -7.60 -0.01 -3.87
N GLY A 195 -8.30 0.81 -3.09
CA GLY A 195 -9.75 0.80 -2.95
C GLY A 195 -10.47 1.49 -4.10
N TYR A 196 -11.76 1.26 -4.21
CA TYR A 196 -12.66 1.92 -5.15
C TYR A 196 -13.79 2.65 -4.40
N GLY A 197 -14.02 3.91 -4.70
CA GLY A 197 -15.13 4.70 -4.14
C GLY A 197 -14.90 5.13 -2.69
N ASP A 198 -15.77 5.98 -2.19
CA ASP A 198 -15.71 6.52 -0.84
C ASP A 198 -15.91 5.41 0.22
N PRO A 199 -14.97 5.18 1.14
CA PRO A 199 -15.14 4.17 2.20
C PRO A 199 -16.36 4.41 3.10
N LEU A 200 -16.83 5.65 3.26
CA LEU A 200 -18.03 5.96 4.02
C LEU A 200 -19.34 5.52 3.34
N LEU A 201 -19.27 5.04 2.10
CA LEU A 201 -20.39 4.42 1.38
C LEU A 201 -20.41 2.89 1.50
N ARG A 202 -19.33 2.26 2.01
CA ARG A 202 -19.30 0.80 2.19
C ARG A 202 -20.42 0.35 3.12
N ASN A 203 -21.12 -0.73 2.72
CA ASN A 203 -22.16 -1.34 3.56
C ASN A 203 -21.60 -1.69 4.93
N PRO A 204 -22.22 -1.24 6.06
CA PRO A 204 -21.75 -1.50 7.40
C PRO A 204 -21.58 -2.99 7.73
N ASP A 205 -22.44 -3.87 7.20
CA ASP A 205 -22.33 -5.31 7.43
C ASP A 205 -21.03 -5.86 6.81
N ARG A 206 -20.66 -5.38 5.59
CA ARG A 206 -19.38 -5.78 4.97
C ARG A 206 -18.16 -5.26 5.73
N VAL A 207 -18.25 -4.06 6.34
CA VAL A 207 -17.18 -3.54 7.18
C VAL A 207 -17.04 -4.40 8.44
N PHE A 208 -18.17 -4.83 9.00
CA PHE A 208 -18.19 -5.71 10.17
C PHE A 208 -17.62 -7.10 9.86
N ASP A 209 -17.97 -7.67 8.71
CA ASP A 209 -17.37 -8.91 8.22
C ASP A 209 -15.84 -8.78 8.04
N ASP A 210 -15.38 -7.69 7.43
CA ASP A 210 -13.95 -7.42 7.26
C ASP A 210 -13.22 -7.32 8.61
N LEU A 211 -13.85 -6.73 9.63
CA LEU A 211 -13.33 -6.66 10.99
C LEU A 211 -13.27 -8.05 11.64
N LEU A 212 -14.34 -8.83 11.55
CA LEU A 212 -14.40 -10.18 12.13
C LEU A 212 -13.37 -11.13 11.49
N LEU A 213 -13.14 -10.97 10.18
CA LEU A 213 -12.17 -11.77 9.43
C LEU A 213 -10.71 -11.28 9.59
N GLY A 214 -10.49 -10.18 10.31
CA GLY A 214 -9.16 -9.62 10.55
C GLY A 214 -8.54 -8.99 9.30
N TYR A 215 -9.35 -8.56 8.33
CA TYR A 215 -8.86 -7.84 7.15
C TYR A 215 -8.56 -6.37 7.47
N ILE A 216 -9.32 -5.80 8.39
CA ILE A 216 -9.13 -4.44 8.91
C ILE A 216 -9.13 -4.44 10.45
N SER A 217 -8.41 -3.50 11.05
CA SER A 217 -8.42 -3.30 12.50
C SER A 217 -9.69 -2.58 12.98
N SER A 218 -9.98 -2.70 14.26
CA SER A 218 -11.09 -1.98 14.90
C SER A 218 -10.93 -0.47 14.79
N GLU A 219 -9.69 0.01 14.88
CA GLU A 219 -9.36 1.42 14.70
C GLU A 219 -9.70 1.89 13.29
N ARG A 220 -9.32 1.12 12.26
CA ARG A 220 -9.61 1.44 10.86
C ARG A 220 -11.10 1.38 10.55
N ALA A 221 -11.82 0.39 11.11
CA ALA A 221 -13.26 0.28 11.00
C ALA A 221 -13.97 1.54 11.55
N LEU A 222 -13.51 2.07 12.68
CA LEU A 222 -14.06 3.28 13.29
C LEU A 222 -13.64 4.56 12.56
N GLN A 223 -12.34 4.74 12.30
CA GLN A 223 -11.80 6.02 11.83
C GLN A 223 -11.97 6.25 10.33
N ILE A 224 -11.99 5.19 9.52
CA ILE A 224 -12.11 5.30 8.06
C ILE A 224 -13.52 4.99 7.57
N TYR A 225 -14.11 3.89 8.07
CA TYR A 225 -15.44 3.46 7.64
C TYR A 225 -16.58 4.00 8.51
N GLY A 226 -16.24 4.58 9.66
CA GLY A 226 -17.21 5.12 10.62
C GLY A 226 -18.08 4.05 11.26
N LEU A 227 -17.62 2.77 11.33
CA LEU A 227 -18.37 1.69 11.94
C LEU A 227 -18.35 1.83 13.46
N VAL A 228 -19.51 1.85 14.06
CA VAL A 228 -19.70 1.86 15.53
C VAL A 228 -20.46 0.61 15.94
N LEU A 229 -19.91 -0.12 16.89
CA LEU A 229 -20.54 -1.31 17.46
C LEU A 229 -21.26 -0.98 18.77
N HIS A 230 -22.18 -1.84 19.18
CA HIS A 230 -22.70 -1.82 20.55
C HIS A 230 -21.61 -2.22 21.56
N ALA A 231 -21.85 -1.99 22.85
CA ALA A 231 -20.87 -2.24 23.92
C ALA A 231 -20.41 -3.71 24.03
N ASP A 232 -21.21 -4.65 23.54
CA ASP A 232 -20.89 -6.07 23.46
C ASP A 232 -19.99 -6.44 22.26
N ASN A 233 -19.76 -5.51 21.33
CA ASN A 233 -19.05 -5.69 20.08
C ASN A 233 -19.64 -6.77 19.13
N GLU A 234 -20.84 -7.25 19.40
CA GLU A 234 -21.48 -8.31 18.61
C GLU A 234 -22.39 -7.77 17.51
N LYS A 235 -22.81 -6.51 17.62
CA LYS A 235 -23.80 -5.91 16.70
C LYS A 235 -23.42 -4.49 16.31
N ILE A 236 -23.80 -4.12 15.10
CA ILE A 236 -23.61 -2.78 14.57
C ILE A 236 -24.65 -1.84 15.19
N ASN A 237 -24.18 -0.70 15.69
CA ASN A 237 -25.04 0.41 16.08
C ASN A 237 -25.24 1.34 14.86
N ILE A 238 -26.31 1.12 14.11
CA ILE A 238 -26.58 1.82 12.84
C ILE A 238 -26.71 3.33 13.03
N GLU A 239 -27.40 3.78 14.09
CA GLU A 239 -27.60 5.21 14.37
C GLU A 239 -26.26 5.91 14.67
N ALA A 240 -25.47 5.31 15.57
CA ALA A 240 -24.15 5.83 15.89
C ALA A 240 -23.19 5.76 14.68
N THR A 241 -23.28 4.72 13.84
CA THR A 241 -22.50 4.59 12.60
C THR A 241 -22.84 5.71 11.62
N ASN A 242 -24.12 6.01 11.41
CA ASN A 242 -24.53 7.08 10.51
C ASN A 242 -24.02 8.45 11.00
N LYS A 243 -24.17 8.74 12.29
CA LYS A 243 -23.63 9.95 12.90
C LYS A 243 -22.11 10.04 12.76
N GLN A 244 -21.39 8.97 13.08
CA GLN A 244 -19.92 8.93 12.94
C GLN A 244 -19.49 9.20 11.51
N ARG A 245 -20.20 8.65 10.51
CA ARG A 245 -19.94 8.91 9.09
C ARG A 245 -20.16 10.36 8.68
N GLU A 246 -21.18 11.02 9.23
CA GLU A 246 -21.40 12.46 9.00
C GLU A 246 -20.27 13.29 9.60
N ASP A 247 -19.87 12.99 10.83
CA ASP A 247 -18.75 13.65 11.52
C ASP A 247 -17.45 13.48 10.72
N LEU A 248 -17.14 12.28 10.26
CA LEU A 248 -15.95 12.00 9.43
C LEU A 248 -15.98 12.76 8.10
N ARG A 249 -17.14 12.86 7.43
CA ARG A 249 -17.27 13.69 6.20
C ARG A 249 -16.98 15.16 6.47
N ALA A 250 -17.46 15.69 7.59
CA ALA A 250 -17.23 17.07 7.99
C ALA A 250 -15.75 17.38 8.31
N LEU A 251 -15.00 16.36 8.75
CA LEU A 251 -13.57 16.50 9.06
C LEU A 251 -12.67 16.47 7.83
N ARG A 252 -13.14 16.00 6.67
CA ARG A 252 -12.32 15.92 5.45
C ARG A 252 -11.80 17.29 5.04
N LEU A 253 -10.55 17.31 4.64
CA LEU A 253 -9.93 18.54 4.14
C LEU A 253 -10.11 18.64 2.64
N ASN A 254 -11.09 19.42 2.23
CA ASN A 254 -11.33 19.76 0.83
C ASN A 254 -10.87 21.19 0.58
N LEU A 255 -9.96 21.38 -0.37
CA LEU A 255 -9.45 22.70 -0.74
C LEU A 255 -9.74 23.00 -2.21
N PRO A 256 -10.13 24.26 -2.52
CA PRO A 256 -10.24 24.70 -3.90
C PRO A 256 -8.85 24.77 -4.54
N VAL A 257 -8.74 24.30 -5.78
CA VAL A 257 -7.47 24.28 -6.52
C VAL A 257 -7.37 25.50 -7.42
N LYS A 258 -6.27 26.26 -7.27
CA LYS A 258 -5.91 27.39 -8.14
C LYS A 258 -4.99 26.90 -9.26
N PHE A 259 -5.20 27.38 -10.46
CA PHE A 259 -4.32 27.13 -11.59
C PHE A 259 -3.08 28.02 -11.51
N LYS A 260 -1.88 27.43 -11.76
CA LYS A 260 -0.62 28.15 -11.96
C LYS A 260 -0.01 27.78 -13.32
N ASN A 261 0.69 28.71 -13.93
CA ASN A 261 1.29 28.50 -15.26
C ASN A 261 2.51 27.56 -15.21
N ASP A 262 3.26 27.61 -14.11
CA ASP A 262 4.43 26.76 -13.93
C ASP A 262 3.99 25.36 -13.50
N ASP A 263 4.64 24.34 -14.07
CA ASP A 263 4.36 22.97 -13.65
C ASP A 263 4.97 22.70 -12.25
N ASP A 264 4.25 21.94 -11.47
CA ASP A 264 4.66 21.47 -10.15
C ASP A 264 5.45 20.16 -10.22
N PHE A 265 5.72 19.64 -11.42
CA PHE A 265 6.45 18.41 -11.67
C PHE A 265 7.81 18.71 -12.30
N ASP A 266 8.89 18.29 -11.62
CA ASP A 266 10.27 18.52 -12.05
C ASP A 266 10.84 17.41 -12.97
N GLY A 267 9.99 16.53 -13.48
CA GLY A 267 10.36 15.35 -14.27
C GLY A 267 10.61 14.09 -13.40
N THR A 268 10.75 14.24 -12.10
CA THR A 268 10.93 13.13 -11.14
C THR A 268 9.89 13.14 -10.02
N ARG A 269 9.58 14.31 -9.48
CA ARG A 269 8.69 14.49 -8.34
C ARG A 269 7.74 15.66 -8.56
N ARG A 270 6.51 15.46 -8.11
CA ARG A 270 5.55 16.56 -7.98
C ARG A 270 5.73 17.17 -6.58
N ARG A 271 5.83 18.50 -6.52
CA ARG A 271 5.96 19.24 -5.27
C ARG A 271 4.78 20.16 -5.09
N ILE A 272 4.15 20.09 -3.93
CA ILE A 272 3.01 20.93 -3.57
C ILE A 272 3.35 21.72 -2.33
N GLU A 273 3.16 23.04 -2.41
CA GLU A 273 3.33 23.92 -1.28
C GLU A 273 2.02 23.97 -0.48
N LEU A 274 2.12 23.66 0.81
CA LEU A 274 1.05 23.78 1.79
C LEU A 274 1.39 24.88 2.80
N SER A 275 0.38 25.63 3.24
CA SER A 275 0.56 26.48 4.40
C SER A 275 0.84 25.65 5.64
N LYS A 276 1.60 26.21 6.60
CA LYS A 276 1.89 25.54 7.86
C LYS A 276 0.61 25.05 8.56
N ARG A 277 -0.46 25.87 8.53
CA ARG A 277 -1.77 25.53 9.12
C ARG A 277 -2.37 24.25 8.51
N ILE A 278 -2.27 24.09 7.19
CA ILE A 278 -2.79 22.91 6.51
C ILE A 278 -1.91 21.69 6.79
N ALA A 279 -0.59 21.87 6.76
CA ALA A 279 0.36 20.80 7.09
C ALA A 279 0.14 20.27 8.52
N ASP A 280 0.02 21.17 9.51
CA ASP A 280 -0.28 20.81 10.89
C ASP A 280 -1.63 20.10 11.03
N ARG A 281 -2.66 20.53 10.30
CA ARG A 281 -3.99 19.88 10.29
C ARG A 281 -3.94 18.46 9.70
N LEU A 282 -3.10 18.24 8.69
CA LEU A 282 -2.89 16.94 8.07
C LEU A 282 -1.92 16.05 8.86
N GLY A 283 -1.17 16.63 9.82
CA GLY A 283 -0.11 15.92 10.53
C GLY A 283 1.09 15.58 9.66
N VAL A 284 1.37 16.39 8.61
CA VAL A 284 2.47 16.16 7.67
C VAL A 284 3.56 17.22 7.81
N SER A 285 4.78 16.83 7.47
CA SER A 285 5.98 17.65 7.46
C SER A 285 6.53 17.80 6.04
N GLU A 286 7.51 18.69 5.89
CA GLU A 286 8.23 18.84 4.63
C GLU A 286 8.88 17.53 4.20
N GLY A 287 8.65 17.14 2.94
CA GLY A 287 9.15 15.88 2.38
C GLY A 287 8.22 14.68 2.54
N ASP A 288 7.14 14.82 3.30
CA ASP A 288 6.13 13.77 3.40
C ASP A 288 5.30 13.67 2.11
N LEU A 289 4.72 12.50 1.90
CA LEU A 289 3.88 12.21 0.74
C LEU A 289 2.41 12.46 1.08
N ILE A 290 1.72 13.17 0.21
CA ILE A 290 0.27 13.38 0.28
C ILE A 290 -0.43 12.87 -0.97
N GLU A 291 -1.71 12.68 -0.84
CA GLU A 291 -2.62 12.29 -1.91
C GLU A 291 -3.69 13.35 -2.11
N LEU A 292 -3.90 13.73 -3.36
CA LEU A 292 -4.98 14.60 -3.80
C LEU A 292 -6.00 13.76 -4.55
N SER A 293 -7.25 13.78 -4.13
CA SER A 293 -8.29 12.92 -4.67
C SER A 293 -9.57 13.70 -4.97
N LYS A 294 -10.28 13.28 -5.99
CA LYS A 294 -11.64 13.67 -6.30
C LYS A 294 -12.45 12.41 -6.59
N SER A 295 -13.72 12.39 -6.19
CA SER A 295 -14.58 11.21 -6.38
C SER A 295 -14.78 10.81 -7.84
N THR A 296 -14.50 11.71 -8.77
CA THR A 296 -14.55 11.48 -10.23
C THR A 296 -13.17 11.19 -10.83
N SER A 297 -12.09 11.23 -10.05
CA SER A 297 -10.73 11.03 -10.57
C SER A 297 -10.44 9.57 -10.83
N ALA A 298 -9.81 9.29 -11.96
CA ALA A 298 -9.35 7.95 -12.33
C ALA A 298 -8.33 7.41 -11.32
N ALA A 299 -7.44 8.28 -10.82
CA ALA A 299 -6.48 7.95 -9.77
C ALA A 299 -6.21 9.19 -8.91
N ALA A 300 -5.78 8.98 -7.69
CA ALA A 300 -5.31 10.06 -6.85
C ALA A 300 -3.93 10.56 -7.31
N LEU A 301 -3.73 11.88 -7.23
CA LEU A 301 -2.47 12.52 -7.55
C LEU A 301 -1.57 12.52 -6.32
N ARG A 302 -0.34 12.04 -6.44
CA ARG A 302 0.66 12.05 -5.35
C ARG A 302 1.58 13.24 -5.49
N ALA A 303 1.90 13.83 -4.33
CA ALA A 303 2.82 14.95 -4.27
C ALA A 303 3.61 14.97 -2.95
N TRP A 304 4.84 15.45 -3.03
CA TRP A 304 5.67 15.71 -1.87
C TRP A 304 5.38 17.09 -1.31
N VAL A 305 5.20 17.15 0.00
CA VAL A 305 4.87 18.38 0.73
C VAL A 305 6.09 19.32 0.78
N TYR A 306 5.83 20.56 0.49
CA TYR A 306 6.69 21.70 0.76
C TYR A 306 5.92 22.62 1.72
N VAL A 307 6.50 22.92 2.88
CA VAL A 307 5.85 23.81 3.85
C VAL A 307 6.31 25.24 3.58
N GLY A 308 5.37 26.09 3.17
CA GLY A 308 5.65 27.47 2.79
C GLY A 308 4.67 28.49 3.34
N ASN A 309 4.75 29.70 2.84
CA ASN A 309 3.89 30.83 3.23
C ASN A 309 2.72 31.04 2.24
N SER A 310 2.34 29.99 1.52
CA SER A 310 1.20 30.05 0.60
C SER A 310 -0.09 30.41 1.35
N ASP A 311 -1.03 31.07 0.65
CA ASP A 311 -2.40 31.20 1.14
C ASP A 311 -2.99 29.80 1.41
N ASP A 312 -4.06 29.75 2.23
CA ASP A 312 -4.76 28.50 2.60
C ASP A 312 -5.44 27.79 1.40
N GLY A 313 -4.83 27.87 0.23
CA GLY A 313 -5.27 27.24 -1.00
C GLY A 313 -4.22 26.28 -1.55
N LEU A 314 -4.65 25.45 -2.47
CA LEU A 314 -3.81 24.54 -3.22
C LEU A 314 -3.60 25.09 -4.63
N SER A 315 -2.37 25.09 -5.14
CA SER A 315 -2.07 25.46 -6.52
C SER A 315 -1.45 24.30 -7.27
N LEU A 316 -1.98 24.01 -8.47
CA LEU A 316 -1.46 22.97 -9.36
C LEU A 316 -1.09 23.57 -10.72
N GLY A 317 -0.10 22.99 -11.35
CA GLY A 317 0.27 23.25 -12.74
C GLY A 317 -0.56 22.45 -13.74
N PRO A 318 -0.34 22.66 -15.07
CA PRO A 318 -1.11 22.03 -16.13
C PRO A 318 -1.19 20.50 -16.04
N THR A 319 -0.07 19.83 -15.71
CA THR A 319 -0.05 18.37 -15.61
C THR A 319 -0.85 17.86 -14.43
N GLY A 320 -0.90 18.60 -13.29
CA GLY A 320 -1.72 18.27 -12.14
C GLY A 320 -3.22 18.35 -12.43
N PHE A 321 -3.64 19.42 -13.09
CA PHE A 321 -5.03 19.59 -13.52
C PHE A 321 -5.47 18.48 -14.48
N SER A 322 -4.64 18.20 -15.50
CA SER A 322 -4.92 17.13 -16.46
C SER A 322 -5.01 15.75 -15.79
N ALA A 323 -4.11 15.46 -14.84
CA ALA A 323 -4.09 14.17 -14.15
C ALA A 323 -5.33 13.96 -13.26
N LEU A 324 -5.82 15.01 -12.61
CA LEU A 324 -7.02 14.93 -11.76
C LEU A 324 -8.33 15.11 -12.55
N GLY A 325 -8.27 15.61 -13.79
CA GLY A 325 -9.48 15.94 -14.56
C GLY A 325 -10.35 17.00 -13.87
N ILE A 326 -9.74 18.08 -13.38
CA ILE A 326 -10.42 19.16 -12.63
C ILE A 326 -10.33 20.49 -13.35
N ASP A 327 -11.25 21.40 -13.00
CA ASP A 327 -11.25 22.79 -13.41
C ASP A 327 -10.76 23.72 -12.27
N PRO A 328 -10.28 24.94 -12.59
CA PRO A 328 -9.89 25.92 -11.57
C PRO A 328 -11.03 26.25 -10.61
N GLY A 329 -10.78 26.09 -9.31
CA GLY A 329 -11.76 26.29 -8.26
C GLY A 329 -12.47 25.01 -7.80
N ASP A 330 -12.30 23.89 -8.50
CA ASP A 330 -12.81 22.60 -8.04
C ASP A 330 -12.17 22.22 -6.71
N PRO A 331 -12.97 21.69 -5.76
CA PRO A 331 -12.43 21.17 -4.51
C PRO A 331 -11.79 19.80 -4.73
N VAL A 332 -10.64 19.60 -4.11
CA VAL A 332 -10.00 18.29 -3.99
C VAL A 332 -9.81 17.93 -2.53
N GLU A 333 -10.02 16.68 -2.20
CA GLU A 333 -9.70 16.13 -0.90
C GLU A 333 -8.19 15.89 -0.80
N ILE A 334 -7.58 16.33 0.31
CA ILE A 334 -6.17 16.13 0.61
C ILE A 334 -6.05 15.13 1.75
N ARG A 335 -5.22 14.13 1.57
CA ARG A 335 -4.96 13.07 2.53
C ARG A 335 -3.46 12.93 2.78
N ALA A 336 -3.07 12.72 4.03
CA ALA A 336 -1.73 12.23 4.34
C ALA A 336 -1.62 10.76 3.89
N LEU A 337 -0.50 10.40 3.27
CA LEU A 337 -0.15 9.01 3.09
C LEU A 337 0.76 8.62 4.26
N SER A 338 0.46 7.52 4.94
CA SER A 338 1.25 7.07 6.08
C SER A 338 2.72 6.97 5.67
N ALA A 339 3.60 7.64 6.42
CA ALA A 339 5.04 7.41 6.29
C ALA A 339 5.31 5.95 6.67
N THR A 340 5.88 5.18 5.74
CA THR A 340 6.28 3.79 5.96
C THR A 340 7.59 3.69 6.74
#